data_6109f4bc5a74a2d3a1d2c65919f576a4
#
_entry.id   6109f4bc5a74a2d3a1d2c65919f576a4
#
_cell.length_a   1.000
_cell.length_b   1.000
_cell.length_c   1.000
_cell.angle_alpha   90.00
_cell.angle_beta   90.00
_cell.angle_gamma   90.00
#
_symmetry.space_group_name_H-M   'P 1'
#
loop_
_entity.id
_entity.type
_entity.pdbx_description
1 polymer ?
#
loop_
_entity_poly.entity_id
_entity_poly.type
_entity_poly.pdbx_seq_one_letter_code
_entity_poly.pdbx_strand_id
1 'polypeptide(L)'
;MDVISDQTGVRSFEAEMAVIGSLCIDPEKVAGEVFHRLRPDDFGDQKWKALFCAAREIWLNRGALDPVTLAAAAGKDAEKALANAMMQTPTAANVLEYARIVAEEGQLRKLRNVGMQMSLHLDDLETARKLVAEAEGLLATQREDRVWSYKDLLEDYLSWLNDNTPPDYLNWGIEELSRSVKVSQGSFVVLGAPSSTGKTAFALQLAYNIARSGKRVGFFSYETPKRPAAIRIFANTAGVDVTRAKEKNITALDEDQLMKEGDVAMTLPFNLENSGDWTFDELQARTLAERYDVIFVDYVQIIPVDPRRPRWEVVTDISMKLHRMAQRLDVTVIALSQVTEPEKDRNGKRRALTKEDLRESRQLAHDAEVVLMMDLTKPGDYSSERELRIVKNKDGGLGKIWLSFDPQHMRFKPCEKPDHLKRAEFREEMNRLAKDRKAEKAQQTKQQYHQPSFEELGDDEEIPF
;
A
#
# COMPACT_ATOMS: atom_id res chain seq x y z
N MET A 1 20.50 -8.19 42.23
CA MET A 1 20.13 -7.81 40.84
C MET A 1 21.32 -7.21 40.04
N ASP A 2 22.52 -7.14 40.61
CA ASP A 2 23.66 -6.40 40.03
C ASP A 2 24.70 -7.27 39.28
N VAL A 3 24.57 -8.59 39.28
CA VAL A 3 25.57 -9.48 38.64
C VAL A 3 25.26 -9.75 37.15
N ILE A 4 24.03 -9.54 36.69
CA ILE A 4 23.62 -9.80 35.30
C ILE A 4 23.90 -8.57 34.41
N SER A 5 23.91 -7.34 34.96
CA SER A 5 24.18 -6.13 34.21
C SER A 5 25.66 -5.97 33.79
N ASP A 6 26.60 -6.57 34.54
CA ASP A 6 28.04 -6.42 34.29
C ASP A 6 28.53 -7.30 33.13
N GLN A 7 27.93 -8.50 32.95
CA GLN A 7 28.35 -9.42 31.86
C GLN A 7 27.81 -8.98 30.47
N THR A 8 26.69 -8.31 30.39
CA THR A 8 26.15 -7.79 29.11
C THR A 8 26.93 -6.58 28.62
N GLY A 9 27.35 -5.69 29.54
CA GLY A 9 28.18 -4.53 29.22
C GLY A 9 29.56 -4.91 28.64
N VAL A 10 30.17 -5.93 29.17
CA VAL A 10 31.49 -6.44 28.70
C VAL A 10 31.40 -7.03 27.31
N ARG A 11 30.40 -7.85 27.02
CA ARG A 11 30.19 -8.45 25.68
C ARG A 11 29.92 -7.40 24.60
N SER A 12 29.15 -6.35 24.91
CA SER A 12 28.89 -5.26 23.97
C SER A 12 30.15 -4.48 23.65
N PHE A 13 30.96 -4.14 24.64
CA PHE A 13 32.20 -3.40 24.47
C PHE A 13 33.21 -4.19 23.60
N GLU A 14 33.35 -5.48 23.86
CA GLU A 14 34.26 -6.38 23.08
C GLU A 14 33.76 -6.48 21.62
N ALA A 15 32.45 -6.57 21.37
CA ALA A 15 31.90 -6.64 20.04
C ALA A 15 32.09 -5.31 19.28
N GLU A 16 31.86 -4.15 19.91
CA GLU A 16 32.13 -2.84 19.32
C GLU A 16 33.58 -2.68 18.91
N MET A 17 34.49 -3.09 19.78
CA MET A 17 35.93 -3.11 19.51
C MET A 17 36.29 -4.04 18.34
N ALA A 18 35.72 -5.25 18.32
CA ALA A 18 35.96 -6.23 17.27
C ALA A 18 35.41 -5.79 15.89
N VAL A 19 34.31 -5.05 15.83
CA VAL A 19 33.81 -4.41 14.60
C VAL A 19 34.86 -3.46 14.05
N ILE A 20 35.38 -2.55 14.89
CA ILE A 20 36.43 -1.59 14.48
C ILE A 20 37.70 -2.29 14.06
N GLY A 21 38.14 -3.30 14.83
CA GLY A 21 39.29 -4.13 14.48
C GLY A 21 39.15 -4.82 13.12
N SER A 22 37.98 -5.38 12.83
CA SER A 22 37.66 -6.02 11.56
C SER A 22 37.70 -5.05 10.38
N LEU A 23 37.18 -3.83 10.56
CA LEU A 23 37.26 -2.76 9.55
C LEU A 23 38.68 -2.35 9.22
N CYS A 24 39.63 -2.50 10.18
CA CYS A 24 41.05 -2.22 9.95
C CYS A 24 41.79 -3.39 9.31
N ILE A 25 41.35 -4.63 9.54
CA ILE A 25 42.02 -5.85 9.06
C ILE A 25 41.69 -6.14 7.58
N ASP A 26 40.43 -6.09 7.19
CA ASP A 26 40.01 -6.42 5.82
C ASP A 26 38.83 -5.53 5.40
N PRO A 27 39.08 -4.21 5.23
CA PRO A 27 37.99 -3.24 4.94
C PRO A 27 37.26 -3.55 3.64
N GLU A 28 37.96 -3.99 2.60
CA GLU A 28 37.36 -4.26 1.29
C GLU A 28 36.29 -5.36 1.33
N LYS A 29 36.46 -6.35 2.21
CA LYS A 29 35.45 -7.41 2.36
C LYS A 29 34.32 -7.07 3.31
N VAL A 30 34.60 -6.27 4.36
CA VAL A 30 33.66 -6.17 5.49
C VAL A 30 32.97 -4.80 5.60
N ALA A 31 33.57 -3.72 5.10
CA ALA A 31 33.07 -2.36 5.34
C ALA A 31 31.66 -2.14 4.78
N GLY A 32 31.39 -2.64 3.59
CA GLY A 32 30.07 -2.52 2.97
C GLY A 32 28.95 -3.09 3.84
N GLU A 33 29.14 -4.32 4.33
CA GLU A 33 28.18 -5.02 5.18
C GLU A 33 28.05 -4.38 6.56
N VAL A 34 29.16 -3.99 7.18
CA VAL A 34 29.19 -3.35 8.49
C VAL A 34 28.45 -2.00 8.45
N PHE A 35 28.73 -1.14 7.47
CA PHE A 35 28.07 0.17 7.34
C PHE A 35 26.63 0.07 6.88
N HIS A 36 26.23 -1.02 6.26
CA HIS A 36 24.85 -1.33 5.95
C HIS A 36 24.05 -1.68 7.22
N ARG A 37 24.60 -2.53 8.08
CA ARG A 37 23.93 -3.08 9.26
C ARG A 37 23.94 -2.17 10.48
N LEU A 38 25.03 -1.43 10.70
CA LEU A 38 25.22 -0.61 11.89
C LEU A 38 25.01 0.87 11.64
N ARG A 39 24.55 1.54 12.68
CA ARG A 39 24.44 2.99 12.76
C ARG A 39 25.32 3.50 13.92
N PRO A 40 25.77 4.75 13.89
CA PRO A 40 26.53 5.32 15.01
C PRO A 40 25.85 5.16 16.38
N ASP A 41 24.52 5.22 16.42
CA ASP A 41 23.73 5.13 17.65
C ASP A 41 23.56 3.68 18.17
N ASP A 42 24.10 2.71 17.46
CA ASP A 42 24.17 1.32 17.91
C ASP A 42 25.39 1.05 18.79
N PHE A 43 26.34 2.00 18.83
CA PHE A 43 27.50 1.95 19.70
C PHE A 43 27.23 2.59 21.06
N GLY A 44 27.57 1.88 22.14
CA GLY A 44 27.42 2.38 23.51
C GLY A 44 28.63 3.19 23.98
N ASP A 45 29.81 2.82 23.57
CA ASP A 45 31.06 3.51 23.91
C ASP A 45 31.33 4.66 22.92
N GLN A 46 31.53 5.87 23.44
CA GLN A 46 31.75 7.08 22.62
C GLN A 46 33.00 7.00 21.74
N LYS A 47 34.03 6.29 22.18
CA LYS A 47 35.25 6.13 21.44
C LYS A 47 35.06 5.24 20.22
N TRP A 48 34.38 4.09 20.38
CA TRP A 48 34.08 3.19 19.27
C TRP A 48 33.08 3.83 18.31
N LYS A 49 32.09 4.57 18.81
CA LYS A 49 31.18 5.39 18.01
C LYS A 49 31.92 6.40 17.14
N ALA A 50 32.88 7.15 17.73
CA ALA A 50 33.66 8.15 16.99
C ALA A 50 34.52 7.50 15.89
N LEU A 51 35.18 6.37 16.18
CA LEU A 51 35.94 5.60 15.21
C LEU A 51 35.08 5.03 14.10
N PHE A 52 33.88 4.54 14.42
CA PHE A 52 32.92 4.08 13.43
C PHE A 52 32.46 5.21 12.51
N CYS A 53 32.16 6.38 13.05
CA CYS A 53 31.80 7.55 12.25
C CYS A 53 32.91 7.94 11.28
N ALA A 54 34.15 8.02 11.76
CA ALA A 54 35.31 8.37 10.95
C ALA A 54 35.56 7.31 9.84
N ALA A 55 35.48 6.03 10.19
CA ALA A 55 35.63 4.92 9.23
C ALA A 55 34.55 5.00 8.14
N ARG A 56 33.30 5.25 8.52
CA ARG A 56 32.18 5.38 7.58
C ARG A 56 32.34 6.60 6.66
N GLU A 57 32.82 7.72 7.16
CA GLU A 57 33.08 8.91 6.37
C GLU A 57 34.20 8.70 5.33
N ILE A 58 35.33 8.07 5.74
CA ILE A 58 36.41 7.68 4.83
C ILE A 58 35.85 6.78 3.71
N TRP A 59 35.10 5.76 4.06
CA TRP A 59 34.52 4.80 3.10
C TRP A 59 33.57 5.44 2.11
N LEU A 60 32.65 6.31 2.57
CA LEU A 60 31.69 7.02 1.73
C LEU A 60 32.38 7.99 0.75
N ASN A 61 33.50 8.57 1.16
CA ASN A 61 34.31 9.45 0.31
C ASN A 61 35.30 8.68 -0.59
N ARG A 62 35.16 7.34 -0.66
CA ARG A 62 36.06 6.44 -1.43
C ARG A 62 37.54 6.58 -1.05
N GLY A 63 37.81 6.96 0.19
CA GLY A 63 39.18 6.96 0.75
C GLY A 63 39.67 5.56 1.12
N ALA A 64 40.95 5.38 1.16
CA ALA A 64 41.54 4.14 1.67
C ALA A 64 41.24 4.02 3.17
N LEU A 65 40.51 2.98 3.55
CA LEU A 65 40.24 2.71 4.95
C LEU A 65 41.30 1.77 5.51
N ASP A 66 42.22 2.32 6.28
CA ASP A 66 43.28 1.61 6.96
C ASP A 66 43.54 2.22 8.35
N PRO A 67 44.31 1.55 9.25
CA PRO A 67 44.52 2.07 10.60
C PRO A 67 45.19 3.44 10.66
N VAL A 68 46.01 3.82 9.68
CA VAL A 68 46.73 5.09 9.67
C VAL A 68 45.77 6.22 9.27
N THR A 69 44.99 6.04 8.18
CA THR A 69 43.99 7.02 7.72
C THR A 69 42.90 7.22 8.75
N LEU A 70 42.47 6.13 9.40
CA LEU A 70 41.45 6.17 10.45
C LEU A 70 41.95 6.88 11.71
N ALA A 71 43.19 6.64 12.13
CA ALA A 71 43.83 7.32 13.26
C ALA A 71 43.98 8.83 13.00
N ALA A 72 44.37 9.20 11.79
CA ALA A 72 44.48 10.59 11.37
C ALA A 72 43.13 11.34 11.40
N ALA A 73 42.05 10.66 11.00
CA ALA A 73 40.70 11.22 11.01
C ALA A 73 40.10 11.31 12.43
N ALA A 74 40.35 10.33 13.29
CA ALA A 74 39.75 10.24 14.62
C ALA A 74 40.53 10.95 15.75
N GLY A 75 41.79 11.36 15.52
CA GLY A 75 42.58 12.14 16.45
C GLY A 75 43.59 11.34 17.28
N LYS A 76 44.40 12.02 18.13
CA LYS A 76 45.61 11.50 18.76
C LYS A 76 45.43 10.27 19.67
N ASP A 77 44.23 10.09 20.26
CA ASP A 77 43.99 8.93 21.13
C ASP A 77 43.50 7.67 20.36
N ALA A 78 43.27 7.80 19.06
CA ALA A 78 42.76 6.74 18.20
C ALA A 78 43.80 5.64 17.94
N GLU A 79 45.07 5.97 17.79
CA GLU A 79 46.16 4.99 17.48
C GLU A 79 46.23 3.84 18.48
N LYS A 80 46.23 4.16 19.79
CA LYS A 80 46.26 3.13 20.84
C LYS A 80 44.99 2.28 20.84
N ALA A 81 43.86 2.90 20.57
CA ALA A 81 42.58 2.22 20.48
C ALA A 81 42.51 1.25 19.30
N LEU A 82 42.96 1.68 18.14
CA LEU A 82 43.00 0.87 16.93
C LEU A 82 44.01 -0.30 17.08
N ALA A 83 45.19 -0.03 17.62
CA ALA A 83 46.18 -1.09 17.92
C ALA A 83 45.59 -2.16 18.86
N ASN A 84 44.89 -1.76 19.92
CA ASN A 84 44.21 -2.69 20.82
C ASN A 84 43.08 -3.45 20.11
N ALA A 85 42.26 -2.78 19.33
CA ALA A 85 41.16 -3.41 18.57
C ALA A 85 41.69 -4.47 17.59
N MET A 86 42.76 -4.17 16.87
CA MET A 86 43.39 -5.14 15.95
C MET A 86 44.02 -6.30 16.68
N MET A 87 44.70 -6.08 17.83
CA MET A 87 45.28 -7.15 18.64
C MET A 87 44.22 -8.10 19.21
N GLN A 88 43.07 -7.59 19.59
CA GLN A 88 41.97 -8.37 20.18
C GLN A 88 41.06 -9.02 19.12
N THR A 89 41.20 -8.63 17.85
CA THR A 89 40.39 -9.16 16.74
C THR A 89 41.26 -10.07 15.88
N PRO A 90 41.21 -11.40 16.08
CA PRO A 90 42.11 -12.33 15.36
C PRO A 90 41.86 -12.39 13.85
N THR A 91 40.63 -12.11 13.44
CA THR A 91 40.18 -12.20 12.05
C THR A 91 38.92 -11.35 11.81
N ALA A 92 38.79 -10.82 10.61
CA ALA A 92 37.56 -10.12 10.17
C ALA A 92 36.42 -11.08 9.78
N ALA A 93 36.66 -12.40 9.74
CA ALA A 93 35.69 -13.38 9.26
C ALA A 93 34.36 -13.39 10.06
N ASN A 94 34.42 -13.04 11.35
CA ASN A 94 33.26 -13.08 12.25
C ASN A 94 32.59 -11.70 12.43
N VAL A 95 32.96 -10.71 11.63
CA VAL A 95 32.48 -9.32 11.81
C VAL A 95 30.95 -9.21 11.79
N LEU A 96 30.27 -10.02 11.01
CA LEU A 96 28.80 -10.00 10.94
C LEU A 96 28.15 -10.43 12.25
N GLU A 97 28.77 -11.36 12.97
CA GLU A 97 28.29 -11.76 14.29
C GLU A 97 28.56 -10.65 15.32
N TYR A 98 29.73 -10.00 15.27
CA TYR A 98 30.01 -8.84 16.11
C TYR A 98 29.03 -7.68 15.81
N ALA A 99 28.76 -7.41 14.54
CA ALA A 99 27.80 -6.39 14.14
C ALA A 99 26.38 -6.71 14.63
N ARG A 100 25.96 -7.97 14.61
CA ARG A 100 24.69 -8.42 15.18
C ARG A 100 24.59 -8.11 16.66
N ILE A 101 25.62 -8.45 17.43
CA ILE A 101 25.69 -8.18 18.88
C ILE A 101 25.59 -6.67 19.15
N VAL A 102 26.34 -5.85 18.40
CA VAL A 102 26.32 -4.38 18.54
C VAL A 102 24.94 -3.81 18.23
N ALA A 103 24.29 -4.28 17.17
CA ALA A 103 22.93 -3.85 16.78
C ALA A 103 21.89 -4.22 17.84
N GLU A 104 21.89 -5.47 18.31
CA GLU A 104 20.97 -5.96 19.35
C GLU A 104 21.14 -5.17 20.67
N GLU A 105 22.35 -4.96 21.12
CA GLU A 105 22.62 -4.17 22.34
C GLU A 105 22.26 -2.69 22.15
N GLY A 106 22.49 -2.14 20.95
CA GLY A 106 22.04 -0.79 20.59
C GLY A 106 20.52 -0.66 20.69
N GLN A 107 19.79 -1.65 20.18
CA GLN A 107 18.34 -1.72 20.25
C GLN A 107 17.84 -1.84 21.70
N LEU A 108 18.45 -2.72 22.49
CA LEU A 108 18.12 -2.88 23.91
C LEU A 108 18.37 -1.59 24.70
N ARG A 109 19.44 -0.84 24.40
CA ARG A 109 19.69 0.46 25.02
C ARG A 109 18.59 1.47 24.72
N LYS A 110 18.14 1.54 23.46
CA LYS A 110 17.03 2.40 23.03
C LYS A 110 15.73 2.03 23.77
N LEU A 111 15.42 0.72 23.84
CA LEU A 111 14.26 0.20 24.58
C LEU A 111 14.33 0.49 26.08
N ARG A 112 15.50 0.34 26.72
CA ARG A 112 15.69 0.72 28.13
C ARG A 112 15.43 2.22 28.34
N ASN A 113 15.84 3.05 27.40
CA ASN A 113 15.60 4.51 27.46
C ASN A 113 14.12 4.83 27.38
N VAL A 114 13.38 4.20 26.46
CA VAL A 114 11.91 4.34 26.37
C VAL A 114 11.24 3.83 27.65
N GLY A 115 11.66 2.69 28.19
CA GLY A 115 11.17 2.18 29.46
C GLY A 115 11.44 3.12 30.64
N MET A 116 12.60 3.78 30.67
CA MET A 116 12.91 4.80 31.67
C MET A 116 12.03 6.03 31.51
N GLN A 117 11.80 6.50 30.29
CA GLN A 117 10.87 7.61 30.04
C GLN A 117 9.44 7.25 30.45
N MET A 118 8.97 6.04 30.16
CA MET A 118 7.70 5.53 30.66
C MET A 118 7.64 5.58 32.19
N SER A 119 8.70 5.20 32.89
CA SER A 119 8.73 5.22 34.35
C SER A 119 8.70 6.62 34.96
N LEU A 120 9.22 7.63 34.25
CA LEU A 120 9.38 8.99 34.76
C LEU A 120 8.28 9.96 34.29
N HIS A 121 7.65 9.71 33.15
CA HIS A 121 6.79 10.67 32.45
C HIS A 121 5.45 10.08 32.01
N LEU A 122 4.90 9.10 32.72
CA LEU A 122 3.55 8.58 32.49
C LEU A 122 2.48 9.48 33.12
N ASP A 123 2.51 10.77 32.80
CA ASP A 123 1.60 11.76 33.39
C ASP A 123 0.24 11.81 32.67
N ASP A 124 0.19 11.35 31.40
CA ASP A 124 -1.02 11.30 30.58
C ASP A 124 -1.02 10.13 29.59
N LEU A 125 -2.24 9.78 29.11
CA LEU A 125 -2.44 8.66 28.18
C LEU A 125 -1.85 8.94 26.77
N GLU A 126 -1.73 10.19 26.37
CA GLU A 126 -1.18 10.53 25.05
C GLU A 126 0.34 10.28 25.03
N THR A 127 1.03 10.70 26.08
CA THR A 127 2.46 10.41 26.27
C THR A 127 2.71 8.91 26.38
N ALA A 128 1.85 8.19 27.12
CA ALA A 128 1.93 6.73 27.21
C ALA A 128 1.81 6.05 25.82
N ARG A 129 0.84 6.44 25.02
CA ARG A 129 0.64 5.91 23.65
C ARG A 129 1.85 6.17 22.75
N LYS A 130 2.43 7.39 22.81
CA LYS A 130 3.64 7.73 22.04
C LYS A 130 4.83 6.85 22.40
N LEU A 131 5.08 6.64 23.69
CA LEU A 131 6.20 5.82 24.17
C LEU A 131 5.98 4.34 23.84
N VAL A 132 4.75 3.82 23.90
CA VAL A 132 4.43 2.45 23.46
C VAL A 132 4.68 2.29 21.97
N ALA A 133 4.19 3.22 21.14
CA ALA A 133 4.40 3.19 19.69
C ALA A 133 5.91 3.28 19.33
N GLU A 134 6.70 4.05 20.08
CA GLU A 134 8.14 4.11 19.92
C GLU A 134 8.80 2.77 20.25
N ALA A 135 8.41 2.14 21.38
CA ALA A 135 8.90 0.81 21.76
C ALA A 135 8.56 -0.25 20.73
N GLU A 136 7.32 -0.27 20.24
CA GLU A 136 6.87 -1.17 19.15
C GLU A 136 7.67 -0.92 17.86
N GLY A 137 7.91 0.35 17.51
CA GLY A 137 8.75 0.72 16.38
C GLY A 137 10.18 0.18 16.49
N LEU A 138 10.77 0.21 17.67
CA LEU A 138 12.09 -0.34 17.95
C LEU A 138 12.11 -1.88 17.85
N LEU A 139 11.07 -2.56 18.32
CA LEU A 139 10.95 -4.02 18.22
C LEU A 139 10.67 -4.50 16.79
N ALA A 140 9.88 -3.75 16.04
CA ALA A 140 9.60 -4.04 14.63
C ALA A 140 10.83 -3.88 13.72
N THR A 141 11.92 -3.28 14.23
CA THR A 141 13.15 -3.00 13.47
C THR A 141 14.11 -4.21 13.39
N GLN A 142 13.69 -5.41 13.76
CA GLN A 142 14.38 -6.62 13.27
C GLN A 142 14.09 -6.79 11.77
N ARG A 143 14.55 -5.81 10.99
CA ARG A 143 14.78 -6.04 9.57
C ARG A 143 15.91 -7.05 9.47
N GLU A 144 15.59 -8.25 9.12
CA GLU A 144 16.47 -9.00 8.26
C GLU A 144 16.61 -8.18 6.97
N ASP A 145 17.53 -7.23 6.95
CA ASP A 145 18.02 -6.61 5.72
C ASP A 145 18.80 -7.71 4.98
N ARG A 146 18.05 -8.68 4.44
CA ARG A 146 18.63 -9.71 3.59
C ARG A 146 18.96 -9.06 2.26
N VAL A 147 20.23 -8.87 2.02
CA VAL A 147 20.72 -8.68 0.65
C VAL A 147 20.66 -10.06 0.01
N TRP A 148 19.69 -10.26 -0.86
CA TRP A 148 19.60 -11.51 -1.63
C TRP A 148 20.61 -11.47 -2.78
N SER A 149 21.51 -12.43 -2.80
CA SER A 149 22.35 -12.65 -3.98
C SER A 149 21.48 -13.17 -5.14
N TYR A 150 21.97 -13.06 -6.36
CA TYR A 150 21.28 -13.66 -7.51
C TYR A 150 21.05 -15.16 -7.34
N LYS A 151 21.96 -15.86 -6.65
CA LYS A 151 21.85 -17.27 -6.29
C LYS A 151 20.65 -17.50 -5.36
N ASP A 152 20.53 -16.70 -4.29
CA ASP A 152 19.42 -16.82 -3.32
C ASP A 152 18.08 -16.61 -4.00
N LEU A 153 17.98 -15.60 -4.90
CA LEU A 153 16.78 -15.35 -5.69
C LEU A 153 16.42 -16.54 -6.60
N LEU A 154 17.42 -17.17 -7.21
CA LEU A 154 17.18 -18.34 -8.08
C LEU A 154 16.73 -19.55 -7.26
N GLU A 155 17.38 -19.82 -6.13
CA GLU A 155 17.02 -20.94 -5.25
C GLU A 155 15.61 -20.79 -4.69
N ASP A 156 15.25 -19.60 -4.21
CA ASP A 156 13.91 -19.27 -3.74
C ASP A 156 12.86 -19.45 -4.85
N TYR A 157 13.13 -18.89 -6.03
CA TYR A 157 12.22 -19.00 -7.17
C TYR A 157 12.01 -20.44 -7.64
N LEU A 158 13.07 -21.25 -7.68
CA LEU A 158 12.95 -22.67 -8.03
C LEU A 158 12.19 -23.46 -6.96
N SER A 159 12.40 -23.15 -5.70
CA SER A 159 11.63 -23.73 -4.59
C SER A 159 10.15 -23.41 -4.72
N TRP A 160 9.81 -22.14 -4.99
CA TRP A 160 8.44 -21.69 -5.21
C TRP A 160 7.78 -22.34 -6.43
N LEU A 161 8.51 -22.50 -7.55
CA LEU A 161 8.00 -23.19 -8.74
C LEU A 161 7.72 -24.67 -8.50
N ASN A 162 8.49 -25.33 -7.63
CA ASN A 162 8.31 -26.74 -7.29
C ASN A 162 7.24 -26.97 -6.20
N ASP A 163 6.79 -25.90 -5.54
CA ASP A 163 5.66 -25.95 -4.62
C ASP A 163 4.37 -26.05 -5.43
N ASN A 164 3.65 -27.16 -5.26
CA ASN A 164 2.36 -27.39 -5.93
C ASN A 164 1.21 -26.60 -5.28
N THR A 165 1.45 -25.80 -4.27
CA THR A 165 0.45 -24.96 -3.61
C THR A 165 0.05 -23.82 -4.54
N PRO A 166 -1.24 -23.67 -4.91
CA PRO A 166 -1.67 -22.55 -5.73
C PRO A 166 -1.34 -21.20 -5.04
N PRO A 167 -0.94 -20.17 -5.81
CA PRO A 167 -0.72 -18.86 -5.25
C PRO A 167 -1.95 -18.34 -4.48
N ASP A 168 -1.75 -17.87 -3.24
CA ASP A 168 -2.80 -17.39 -2.36
C ASP A 168 -3.22 -15.95 -2.72
N TYR A 169 -3.96 -15.83 -3.83
CA TYR A 169 -4.56 -14.54 -4.21
C TYR A 169 -5.87 -14.30 -3.47
N LEU A 170 -6.16 -13.05 -3.20
CA LEU A 170 -7.39 -12.62 -2.56
C LEU A 170 -8.63 -13.05 -3.37
N ASN A 171 -9.52 -13.80 -2.71
CA ASN A 171 -10.80 -14.18 -3.28
C ASN A 171 -11.86 -13.10 -3.00
N TRP A 172 -12.18 -12.29 -3.99
CA TRP A 172 -13.16 -11.21 -3.88
C TRP A 172 -14.62 -11.70 -3.70
N GLY A 173 -14.90 -12.99 -3.92
CA GLY A 173 -16.25 -13.54 -3.94
C GLY A 173 -17.10 -13.07 -5.13
N ILE A 174 -16.46 -12.44 -6.12
CA ILE A 174 -16.99 -12.08 -7.44
C ILE A 174 -16.00 -12.67 -8.43
N GLU A 175 -16.42 -13.67 -9.20
CA GLU A 175 -15.52 -14.47 -10.03
C GLU A 175 -14.76 -13.63 -11.07
N GLU A 176 -15.46 -12.71 -11.74
CA GLU A 176 -14.87 -11.83 -12.75
C GLU A 176 -13.80 -10.92 -12.14
N LEU A 177 -14.04 -10.44 -10.92
CA LEU A 177 -13.08 -9.60 -10.20
C LEU A 177 -11.88 -10.44 -9.74
N SER A 178 -12.11 -11.62 -9.19
CA SER A 178 -11.06 -12.53 -8.73
C SER A 178 -10.18 -13.04 -9.89
N ARG A 179 -10.75 -13.15 -11.08
CA ARG A 179 -10.01 -13.52 -12.30
C ARG A 179 -9.15 -12.37 -12.82
N SER A 180 -9.70 -11.15 -12.78
CA SER A 180 -9.06 -9.97 -13.40
C SER A 180 -8.07 -9.28 -12.46
N VAL A 181 -8.27 -9.36 -11.15
CA VAL A 181 -7.52 -8.63 -10.14
C VAL A 181 -6.92 -9.63 -9.14
N LYS A 182 -5.66 -9.98 -9.40
CA LYS A 182 -4.86 -10.84 -8.54
C LYS A 182 -4.16 -9.97 -7.48
N VAL A 183 -4.50 -10.16 -6.23
CA VAL A 183 -3.95 -9.41 -5.10
C VAL A 183 -3.32 -10.39 -4.12
N SER A 184 -2.04 -10.21 -3.88
CA SER A 184 -1.27 -10.98 -2.89
C SER A 184 -1.41 -10.35 -1.50
N GLN A 185 -1.07 -11.10 -0.47
CA GLN A 185 -0.93 -10.58 0.88
C GLN A 185 0.05 -9.38 0.89
N GLY A 186 -0.15 -8.42 1.77
CA GLY A 186 0.68 -7.23 1.86
C GLY A 186 0.43 -6.16 0.78
N SER A 187 -0.57 -6.33 -0.08
CA SER A 187 -0.89 -5.38 -1.15
C SER A 187 -1.74 -4.19 -0.66
N PHE A 188 -1.59 -3.05 -1.35
CA PHE A 188 -2.40 -1.85 -1.14
C PHE A 188 -3.32 -1.61 -2.33
N VAL A 189 -4.63 -1.64 -2.09
CA VAL A 189 -5.71 -1.49 -3.08
C VAL A 189 -6.53 -0.24 -2.78
N VAL A 190 -6.90 0.52 -3.80
CA VAL A 190 -7.79 1.67 -3.68
C VAL A 190 -9.10 1.43 -4.43
N LEU A 191 -10.23 1.64 -3.74
CA LEU A 191 -11.56 1.65 -4.32
C LEU A 191 -12.12 3.07 -4.31
N GLY A 192 -12.08 3.74 -5.46
CA GLY A 192 -12.62 5.08 -5.66
C GLY A 192 -14.05 5.07 -6.21
N ALA A 193 -14.90 5.95 -5.68
CA ALA A 193 -16.23 6.17 -6.23
C ALA A 193 -16.78 7.55 -5.83
N PRO A 194 -17.66 8.17 -6.65
CA PRO A 194 -18.45 9.32 -6.25
C PRO A 194 -19.36 9.00 -5.08
N SER A 195 -19.84 10.04 -4.40
CA SER A 195 -20.85 9.89 -3.34
C SER A 195 -22.09 9.19 -3.86
N SER A 196 -22.75 8.41 -3.01
CA SER A 196 -24.02 7.71 -3.30
C SER A 196 -23.96 6.65 -4.42
N THR A 197 -22.79 6.33 -4.96
CA THR A 197 -22.62 5.26 -5.95
C THR A 197 -22.80 3.86 -5.36
N GLY A 198 -22.69 3.73 -4.01
CA GLY A 198 -22.78 2.47 -3.29
C GLY A 198 -21.44 1.89 -2.84
N LYS A 199 -20.37 2.70 -2.81
CA LYS A 199 -18.99 2.32 -2.43
C LYS A 199 -18.93 1.51 -1.13
N THR A 200 -19.48 2.06 -0.04
CA THR A 200 -19.50 1.38 1.27
C THR A 200 -20.28 0.05 1.22
N ALA A 201 -21.44 -0.01 0.55
CA ALA A 201 -22.20 -1.24 0.43
C ALA A 201 -21.45 -2.31 -0.36
N PHE A 202 -20.76 -1.92 -1.42
CA PHE A 202 -19.92 -2.82 -2.21
C PHE A 202 -18.72 -3.30 -1.40
N ALA A 203 -18.04 -2.41 -0.69
CA ALA A 203 -16.92 -2.76 0.18
C ALA A 203 -17.33 -3.74 1.30
N LEU A 204 -18.48 -3.52 1.94
CA LEU A 204 -19.02 -4.44 2.95
C LEU A 204 -19.32 -5.83 2.36
N GLN A 205 -19.87 -5.89 1.14
CA GLN A 205 -20.07 -7.15 0.43
C GLN A 205 -18.75 -7.88 0.14
N LEU A 206 -17.73 -7.15 -0.34
CA LEU A 206 -16.42 -7.74 -0.58
C LEU A 206 -15.77 -8.23 0.72
N ALA A 207 -15.85 -7.43 1.79
CA ALA A 207 -15.32 -7.78 3.11
C ALA A 207 -15.95 -9.06 3.65
N TYR A 208 -17.28 -9.18 3.55
CA TYR A 208 -18.00 -10.40 3.93
C TYR A 208 -17.55 -11.60 3.08
N ASN A 209 -17.48 -11.45 1.77
CA ASN A 209 -17.07 -12.53 0.87
C ASN A 209 -15.65 -13.02 1.17
N ILE A 210 -14.73 -12.08 1.42
CA ILE A 210 -13.34 -12.37 1.77
C ILE A 210 -13.27 -13.11 3.12
N ALA A 211 -14.04 -12.67 4.11
CA ALA A 211 -14.12 -13.36 5.39
C ALA A 211 -14.69 -14.79 5.24
N ARG A 212 -15.66 -14.98 4.33
CA ARG A 212 -16.21 -16.31 3.96
C ARG A 212 -15.16 -17.24 3.33
N SER A 213 -14.10 -16.70 2.74
CA SER A 213 -12.97 -17.51 2.25
C SER A 213 -11.96 -17.87 3.33
N GLY A 214 -12.21 -17.49 4.60
CA GLY A 214 -11.39 -17.84 5.76
C GLY A 214 -10.36 -16.80 6.19
N LYS A 215 -10.26 -15.65 5.48
CA LYS A 215 -9.37 -14.55 5.86
C LYS A 215 -9.96 -13.74 7.02
N ARG A 216 -9.13 -13.33 7.97
CA ARG A 216 -9.55 -12.42 9.07
C ARG A 216 -9.66 -11.00 8.53
N VAL A 217 -10.86 -10.44 8.57
CA VAL A 217 -11.17 -9.15 7.97
C VAL A 217 -11.54 -8.12 9.04
N GLY A 218 -10.84 -6.98 9.03
CA GLY A 218 -11.20 -5.80 9.79
C GLY A 218 -11.82 -4.72 8.86
N PHE A 219 -13.02 -4.25 9.16
CA PHE A 219 -13.64 -3.14 8.44
C PHE A 219 -13.65 -1.90 9.31
N PHE A 220 -12.72 -0.98 9.07
CA PHE A 220 -12.57 0.28 9.79
C PHE A 220 -13.53 1.32 9.22
N SER A 221 -14.64 1.55 9.94
CA SER A 221 -15.69 2.46 9.52
C SER A 221 -15.52 3.81 10.21
N TYR A 222 -15.08 4.81 9.45
CA TYR A 222 -14.97 6.19 9.90
C TYR A 222 -16.24 7.00 9.67
N GLU A 223 -17.05 6.63 8.65
CA GLU A 223 -18.27 7.36 8.26
C GLU A 223 -19.54 6.70 8.76
N THR A 224 -19.63 5.36 8.65
CA THR A 224 -20.89 4.65 8.84
C THR A 224 -20.99 4.05 10.25
N PRO A 225 -21.94 4.49 11.10
CA PRO A 225 -22.14 3.91 12.42
C PRO A 225 -22.57 2.44 12.38
N LYS A 226 -22.37 1.72 13.49
CA LYS A 226 -22.64 0.29 13.64
C LYS A 226 -24.01 -0.16 13.09
N ARG A 227 -25.10 0.53 13.47
CA ARG A 227 -26.45 0.09 13.08
C ARG A 227 -26.74 0.20 11.59
N PRO A 228 -26.46 1.34 10.90
CA PRO A 228 -26.57 1.43 9.45
C PRO A 228 -25.67 0.43 8.70
N ALA A 229 -24.47 0.15 9.19
CA ALA A 229 -23.60 -0.86 8.60
C ALA A 229 -24.19 -2.27 8.75
N ALA A 230 -24.68 -2.63 9.94
CA ALA A 230 -25.35 -3.91 10.19
C ALA A 230 -26.56 -4.11 9.28
N ILE A 231 -27.41 -3.09 9.12
CA ILE A 231 -28.57 -3.16 8.20
C ILE A 231 -28.10 -3.48 6.78
N ARG A 232 -27.03 -2.83 6.29
CA ARG A 232 -26.49 -3.09 4.94
C ARG A 232 -25.91 -4.48 4.79
N ILE A 233 -25.18 -4.95 5.82
CA ILE A 233 -24.59 -6.30 5.84
C ILE A 233 -25.71 -7.34 5.79
N PHE A 234 -26.66 -7.30 6.71
CA PHE A 234 -27.72 -8.32 6.80
C PHE A 234 -28.75 -8.22 5.66
N ALA A 235 -28.94 -7.05 5.09
CA ALA A 235 -29.69 -6.95 3.84
C ALA A 235 -28.98 -7.71 2.70
N ASN A 236 -27.66 -7.62 2.64
CA ASN A 236 -26.89 -8.34 1.63
C ASN A 236 -26.82 -9.84 1.90
N THR A 237 -26.56 -10.26 3.11
CA THR A 237 -26.26 -11.67 3.46
C THR A 237 -27.55 -12.47 3.71
N ALA A 238 -28.45 -11.97 4.56
CA ALA A 238 -29.71 -12.62 4.89
C ALA A 238 -30.86 -12.29 3.91
N GLY A 239 -30.69 -11.30 3.02
CA GLY A 239 -31.73 -10.92 2.08
C GLY A 239 -32.90 -10.16 2.72
N VAL A 240 -32.68 -9.47 3.84
CA VAL A 240 -33.67 -8.64 4.49
C VAL A 240 -33.82 -7.31 3.78
N ASP A 241 -35.04 -6.87 3.48
CA ASP A 241 -35.28 -5.58 2.86
C ASP A 241 -34.82 -4.41 3.74
N VAL A 242 -33.96 -3.53 3.20
CA VAL A 242 -33.35 -2.40 3.94
C VAL A 242 -34.40 -1.46 4.53
N THR A 243 -35.51 -1.21 3.83
CA THR A 243 -36.57 -0.31 4.29
C THR A 243 -37.28 -0.93 5.45
N ARG A 244 -37.69 -2.19 5.33
CA ARG A 244 -38.32 -2.94 6.43
C ARG A 244 -37.42 -3.03 7.66
N ALA A 245 -36.11 -3.29 7.44
CA ALA A 245 -35.14 -3.34 8.55
C ALA A 245 -35.00 -2.00 9.28
N LYS A 246 -34.99 -0.87 8.53
CA LYS A 246 -34.94 0.48 9.12
C LYS A 246 -36.19 0.81 9.92
N GLU A 247 -37.35 0.40 9.45
CA GLU A 247 -38.64 0.60 10.10
C GLU A 247 -38.95 -0.41 11.21
N LYS A 248 -38.05 -1.40 11.42
CA LYS A 248 -38.23 -2.53 12.34
C LYS A 248 -39.51 -3.34 12.03
N ASN A 249 -39.90 -3.39 10.75
CA ASN A 249 -41.05 -4.10 10.24
C ASN A 249 -40.61 -5.30 9.40
N ILE A 250 -39.86 -6.22 10.03
CA ILE A 250 -39.38 -7.44 9.41
C ILE A 250 -40.45 -8.54 9.48
N THR A 251 -40.46 -9.44 8.49
CA THR A 251 -41.37 -10.56 8.42
C THR A 251 -40.80 -11.78 9.18
N ALA A 252 -41.65 -12.78 9.49
CA ALA A 252 -41.18 -14.02 10.05
C ALA A 252 -40.15 -14.75 9.17
N LEU A 253 -40.24 -14.57 7.84
CA LEU A 253 -39.24 -15.12 6.92
C LEU A 253 -37.89 -14.38 7.06
N ASP A 254 -37.92 -13.05 7.21
CA ASP A 254 -36.71 -12.26 7.46
C ASP A 254 -36.04 -12.68 8.78
N GLU A 255 -36.84 -12.94 9.83
CA GLU A 255 -36.33 -13.43 11.11
C GLU A 255 -35.66 -14.81 10.97
N ASP A 256 -36.28 -15.77 10.28
CA ASP A 256 -35.69 -17.09 10.02
C ASP A 256 -34.37 -16.99 9.23
N GLN A 257 -34.31 -16.11 8.26
CA GLN A 257 -33.08 -15.85 7.49
C GLN A 257 -31.97 -15.23 8.35
N LEU A 258 -32.30 -14.28 9.24
CA LEU A 258 -31.35 -13.68 10.16
C LEU A 258 -30.87 -14.72 11.21
N MET A 259 -31.69 -15.63 11.64
CA MET A 259 -31.29 -16.71 12.57
C MET A 259 -30.26 -17.64 11.89
N LYS A 260 -30.46 -17.96 10.60
CA LYS A 260 -29.49 -18.77 9.84
C LYS A 260 -28.16 -18.04 9.64
N GLU A 261 -28.19 -16.71 9.42
CA GLU A 261 -26.96 -15.90 9.42
C GLU A 261 -26.27 -15.85 10.78
N GLY A 262 -27.02 -16.02 11.89
CA GLY A 262 -26.47 -16.12 13.24
C GLY A 262 -25.45 -17.25 13.36
N ASP A 263 -25.73 -18.42 12.80
CA ASP A 263 -24.80 -19.55 12.79
C ASP A 263 -23.51 -19.24 12.03
N VAL A 264 -23.63 -18.55 10.90
CA VAL A 264 -22.47 -18.08 10.12
C VAL A 264 -21.68 -17.03 10.90
N ALA A 265 -22.36 -16.08 11.53
CA ALA A 265 -21.74 -14.99 12.27
C ALA A 265 -20.86 -15.47 13.44
N MET A 266 -21.19 -16.64 14.04
CA MET A 266 -20.39 -17.20 15.13
C MET A 266 -19.00 -17.69 14.71
N THR A 267 -18.80 -17.98 13.43
CA THR A 267 -17.55 -18.54 12.90
C THR A 267 -16.85 -17.62 11.90
N LEU A 268 -17.55 -16.59 11.43
CA LEU A 268 -17.03 -15.67 10.40
C LEU A 268 -15.96 -14.74 10.99
N PRO A 269 -14.72 -14.78 10.52
CA PRO A 269 -13.64 -13.93 11.03
C PRO A 269 -13.73 -12.51 10.47
N PHE A 270 -14.82 -11.80 10.79
CA PHE A 270 -15.14 -10.46 10.35
C PHE A 270 -15.44 -9.54 11.53
N ASN A 271 -14.72 -8.42 11.64
CA ASN A 271 -14.96 -7.39 12.63
C ASN A 271 -15.29 -6.05 11.95
N LEU A 272 -16.36 -5.39 12.40
CA LEU A 272 -16.66 -4.01 12.09
C LEU A 272 -16.12 -3.11 13.21
N GLU A 273 -15.07 -2.34 12.90
CA GLU A 273 -14.43 -1.43 13.84
C GLU A 273 -15.05 -0.03 13.71
N ASN A 274 -15.65 0.47 14.81
CA ASN A 274 -16.17 1.83 14.87
C ASN A 274 -15.01 2.80 15.15
N SER A 275 -14.38 3.29 14.10
CA SER A 275 -13.10 4.03 14.14
C SER A 275 -13.25 5.52 13.88
N GLY A 276 -14.44 6.09 14.05
CA GLY A 276 -14.74 7.49 13.68
C GLY A 276 -13.78 8.55 14.24
N ASP A 277 -13.20 8.31 15.40
CA ASP A 277 -12.23 9.17 16.09
C ASP A 277 -10.80 8.60 16.12
N TRP A 278 -10.55 7.43 15.51
CA TRP A 278 -9.25 6.78 15.56
C TRP A 278 -8.24 7.43 14.62
N THR A 279 -7.07 7.69 15.15
CA THR A 279 -5.89 8.07 14.39
C THR A 279 -5.36 6.89 13.57
N PHE A 280 -4.43 7.16 12.64
CA PHE A 280 -3.74 6.10 11.90
C PHE A 280 -3.00 5.12 12.85
N ASP A 281 -2.41 5.62 13.92
CA ASP A 281 -1.63 4.79 14.85
C ASP A 281 -2.54 3.82 15.62
N GLU A 282 -3.75 4.25 16.00
CA GLU A 282 -4.76 3.39 16.62
C GLU A 282 -5.28 2.34 15.65
N LEU A 283 -5.50 2.70 14.38
CA LEU A 283 -5.85 1.75 13.32
C LEU A 283 -4.74 0.68 13.15
N GLN A 284 -3.48 1.11 13.10
CA GLN A 284 -2.34 0.21 12.96
C GLN A 284 -2.22 -0.73 14.18
N ALA A 285 -2.31 -0.20 15.39
CA ALA A 285 -2.25 -0.98 16.62
C ALA A 285 -3.37 -2.05 16.67
N ARG A 286 -4.60 -1.67 16.29
CA ARG A 286 -5.72 -2.59 16.23
C ARG A 286 -5.53 -3.67 15.16
N THR A 287 -5.04 -3.29 13.98
CA THR A 287 -4.73 -4.23 12.90
C THR A 287 -3.75 -5.30 13.36
N LEU A 288 -2.71 -4.90 14.08
CA LEU A 288 -1.70 -5.82 14.62
C LEU A 288 -2.27 -6.70 15.73
N ALA A 289 -3.02 -6.13 16.69
CA ALA A 289 -3.59 -6.85 17.82
C ALA A 289 -4.55 -7.97 17.39
N GLU A 290 -5.40 -7.71 16.41
CA GLU A 290 -6.36 -8.66 15.87
C GLU A 290 -5.76 -9.58 14.78
N ARG A 291 -4.55 -9.30 14.33
CA ARG A 291 -3.86 -10.06 13.28
C ARG A 291 -4.72 -10.19 12.02
N TYR A 292 -5.29 -9.09 11.55
CA TYR A 292 -6.09 -9.10 10.33
C TYR A 292 -5.25 -9.48 9.12
N ASP A 293 -5.80 -10.32 8.24
CA ASP A 293 -5.22 -10.65 6.94
C ASP A 293 -5.57 -9.56 5.91
N VAL A 294 -6.77 -8.99 6.04
CA VAL A 294 -7.30 -7.94 5.16
C VAL A 294 -7.98 -6.87 5.99
N ILE A 295 -7.72 -5.61 5.66
CA ILE A 295 -8.47 -4.49 6.25
C ILE A 295 -9.12 -3.63 5.18
N PHE A 296 -10.31 -3.14 5.49
CA PHE A 296 -11.00 -2.09 4.74
C PHE A 296 -10.99 -0.80 5.55
N VAL A 297 -10.77 0.33 4.88
CA VAL A 297 -10.77 1.67 5.50
C VAL A 297 -11.79 2.55 4.79
N ASP A 298 -12.92 2.82 5.42
CA ASP A 298 -14.04 3.58 4.83
C ASP A 298 -14.28 4.91 5.56
N TYR A 299 -13.74 6.00 5.01
CA TYR A 299 -12.86 6.23 3.90
C TYR A 299 -11.65 7.08 4.33
N VAL A 300 -10.56 7.00 3.60
CA VAL A 300 -9.25 7.52 4.02
C VAL A 300 -9.19 9.02 4.26
N GLN A 301 -10.04 9.82 3.57
CA GLN A 301 -10.00 11.27 3.69
C GLN A 301 -10.52 11.81 5.03
N ILE A 302 -11.23 10.99 5.84
CA ILE A 302 -11.79 11.44 7.13
C ILE A 302 -11.04 10.89 8.34
N ILE A 303 -9.95 10.16 8.13
CA ILE A 303 -9.07 9.75 9.23
C ILE A 303 -8.60 11.01 9.99
N PRO A 304 -8.78 11.08 11.32
CA PRO A 304 -8.38 12.23 12.12
C PRO A 304 -6.89 12.54 12.05
N VAL A 305 -6.58 13.81 11.87
CA VAL A 305 -5.21 14.34 11.79
C VAL A 305 -5.16 15.77 12.35
N ASP A 306 -3.97 16.35 12.50
CA ASP A 306 -3.82 17.75 12.91
C ASP A 306 -4.57 18.67 11.91
N PRO A 307 -5.60 19.41 12.36
CA PRO A 307 -6.43 20.26 11.51
C PRO A 307 -5.69 21.45 10.88
N ARG A 308 -4.46 21.74 11.33
CA ARG A 308 -3.61 22.82 10.79
C ARG A 308 -2.89 22.44 9.52
N ARG A 309 -2.83 21.14 9.16
CA ARG A 309 -2.17 20.68 7.94
C ARG A 309 -3.10 20.77 6.72
N PRO A 310 -2.60 21.17 5.55
CA PRO A 310 -3.35 21.10 4.30
C PRO A 310 -3.87 19.69 4.02
N ARG A 311 -5.13 19.57 3.60
CA ARG A 311 -5.81 18.27 3.43
C ARG A 311 -5.09 17.32 2.46
N TRP A 312 -4.53 17.85 1.37
CA TRP A 312 -3.79 17.05 0.40
C TRP A 312 -2.49 16.46 0.97
N GLU A 313 -1.79 17.19 1.87
CA GLU A 313 -0.60 16.67 2.57
C GLU A 313 -0.98 15.52 3.50
N VAL A 314 -2.08 15.68 4.20
CA VAL A 314 -2.61 14.69 5.12
C VAL A 314 -2.95 13.40 4.40
N VAL A 315 -3.70 13.47 3.31
CA VAL A 315 -4.06 12.28 2.53
C VAL A 315 -2.82 11.62 1.92
N THR A 316 -1.83 12.41 1.51
CA THR A 316 -0.53 11.91 1.05
C THR A 316 0.20 11.12 2.14
N ASP A 317 0.27 11.67 3.35
CA ASP A 317 0.91 11.02 4.49
C ASP A 317 0.20 9.70 4.88
N ILE A 318 -1.13 9.73 4.95
CA ILE A 318 -1.95 8.55 5.24
C ILE A 318 -1.74 7.47 4.15
N SER A 319 -1.71 7.85 2.87
CA SER A 319 -1.46 6.92 1.77
C SER A 319 -0.14 6.18 1.94
N MET A 320 0.94 6.92 2.18
CA MET A 320 2.27 6.33 2.40
C MET A 320 2.31 5.45 3.66
N LYS A 321 1.62 5.85 4.72
CA LYS A 321 1.54 5.07 5.96
C LYS A 321 0.76 3.76 5.74
N LEU A 322 -0.39 3.80 5.05
CA LEU A 322 -1.19 2.62 4.73
C LEU A 322 -0.41 1.64 3.84
N HIS A 323 0.26 2.14 2.79
CA HIS A 323 1.09 1.32 1.92
C HIS A 323 2.25 0.64 2.69
N ARG A 324 2.97 1.41 3.52
CA ARG A 324 4.05 0.85 4.35
C ARG A 324 3.52 -0.16 5.37
N MET A 325 2.35 0.11 5.96
CA MET A 325 1.71 -0.80 6.90
C MET A 325 1.34 -2.11 6.21
N ALA A 326 0.76 -2.06 5.00
CA ALA A 326 0.45 -3.25 4.21
C ALA A 326 1.66 -4.16 4.06
N GLN A 327 2.79 -3.60 3.64
CA GLN A 327 4.04 -4.35 3.44
C GLN A 327 4.69 -4.83 4.75
N ARG A 328 4.66 -4.01 5.81
CA ARG A 328 5.34 -4.34 7.08
C ARG A 328 4.60 -5.36 7.92
N LEU A 329 3.28 -5.32 7.93
CA LEU A 329 2.43 -6.22 8.69
C LEU A 329 1.93 -7.40 7.86
N ASP A 330 2.32 -7.46 6.58
CA ASP A 330 1.82 -8.45 5.62
C ASP A 330 0.28 -8.51 5.60
N VAL A 331 -0.37 -7.34 5.59
CA VAL A 331 -1.82 -7.18 5.57
C VAL A 331 -2.30 -6.54 4.28
N THR A 332 -3.29 -7.12 3.64
CA THR A 332 -3.90 -6.47 2.47
C THR A 332 -4.78 -5.30 2.90
N VAL A 333 -4.47 -4.10 2.41
CA VAL A 333 -5.21 -2.87 2.74
C VAL A 333 -6.08 -2.47 1.55
N ILE A 334 -7.40 -2.37 1.77
CA ILE A 334 -8.37 -1.89 0.79
C ILE A 334 -8.91 -0.54 1.28
N ALA A 335 -8.35 0.52 0.72
CA ALA A 335 -8.66 1.89 1.09
C ALA A 335 -9.79 2.45 0.20
N LEU A 336 -10.90 2.85 0.82
CA LEU A 336 -11.97 3.53 0.12
C LEU A 336 -11.65 5.01 -0.01
N SER A 337 -11.89 5.56 -1.20
CA SER A 337 -11.66 6.98 -1.50
C SER A 337 -12.89 7.61 -2.14
N GLN A 338 -13.28 8.76 -1.66
CA GLN A 338 -14.30 9.56 -2.32
C GLN A 338 -13.69 10.29 -3.50
N VAL A 339 -14.39 10.32 -4.62
CA VAL A 339 -13.95 10.91 -5.88
C VAL A 339 -14.87 12.04 -6.26
N THR A 340 -14.32 13.11 -6.83
CA THR A 340 -15.12 14.17 -7.40
C THR A 340 -15.64 13.75 -8.79
N GLU A 341 -16.91 13.94 -9.03
CA GLU A 341 -17.48 13.67 -10.35
C GLU A 341 -16.82 14.57 -11.42
N PRO A 342 -16.39 13.98 -12.56
CA PRO A 342 -15.87 14.77 -13.66
C PRO A 342 -16.95 15.74 -14.20
N GLU A 343 -16.49 16.93 -14.59
CA GLU A 343 -17.36 17.92 -15.23
C GLU A 343 -17.96 17.36 -16.53
N LYS A 344 -19.19 17.78 -16.82
CA LYS A 344 -19.85 17.47 -18.08
C LYS A 344 -19.29 18.35 -19.19
N ASP A 345 -19.07 17.77 -20.36
CA ASP A 345 -18.71 18.53 -21.56
C ASP A 345 -19.87 19.43 -22.05
N ARG A 346 -19.62 20.21 -23.10
CA ARG A 346 -20.65 21.12 -23.71
C ARG A 346 -21.89 20.39 -24.20
N ASN A 347 -21.80 19.06 -24.40
CA ASN A 347 -22.91 18.21 -24.84
C ASN A 347 -23.59 17.50 -23.66
N GLY A 348 -23.24 17.84 -22.42
CA GLY A 348 -23.77 17.21 -21.21
C GLY A 348 -23.22 15.80 -20.94
N LYS A 349 -22.25 15.33 -21.72
CA LYS A 349 -21.62 14.01 -21.55
C LYS A 349 -20.50 14.10 -20.52
N ARG A 350 -20.50 13.20 -19.54
CA ARG A 350 -19.43 13.05 -18.53
C ARG A 350 -18.42 12.04 -19.04
N ARG A 351 -17.13 12.35 -18.93
CA ARG A 351 -16.09 11.36 -19.18
C ARG A 351 -16.08 10.28 -18.10
N ALA A 352 -15.55 9.14 -18.43
CA ALA A 352 -15.35 8.08 -17.46
C ALA A 352 -14.33 8.49 -16.37
N LEU A 353 -14.50 7.93 -15.17
CA LEU A 353 -13.55 8.08 -14.08
C LEU A 353 -12.18 7.46 -14.43
N THR A 354 -11.15 8.16 -14.02
CA THR A 354 -9.76 7.77 -14.17
C THR A 354 -9.02 7.90 -12.84
N LYS A 355 -7.80 7.41 -12.74
CA LYS A 355 -6.97 7.56 -11.51
C LYS A 355 -6.70 9.02 -11.14
N GLU A 356 -6.76 9.94 -12.09
CA GLU A 356 -6.58 11.38 -11.91
C GLU A 356 -7.74 12.03 -11.14
N ASP A 357 -8.91 11.38 -11.08
CA ASP A 357 -10.08 11.87 -10.35
C ASP A 357 -9.98 11.67 -8.84
N LEU A 358 -9.00 10.92 -8.38
CA LEU A 358 -8.57 10.88 -6.99
C LEU A 358 -7.82 12.17 -6.60
N ARG A 359 -8.45 13.36 -6.80
CA ARG A 359 -7.80 14.70 -6.78
C ARG A 359 -7.03 15.03 -5.50
N GLU A 360 -7.64 14.83 -4.35
CA GLU A 360 -6.99 15.03 -3.04
C GLU A 360 -6.05 13.88 -2.70
N SER A 361 -5.98 12.88 -3.57
CA SER A 361 -5.42 11.55 -3.28
C SER A 361 -4.63 11.00 -4.47
N ARG A 362 -3.98 11.85 -5.29
CA ARG A 362 -3.09 11.36 -6.39
C ARG A 362 -2.05 10.38 -5.87
N GLN A 363 -1.62 10.60 -4.63
CA GLN A 363 -0.68 9.71 -3.96
C GLN A 363 -1.29 8.31 -3.72
N LEU A 364 -2.59 8.21 -3.39
CA LEU A 364 -3.27 6.91 -3.28
C LEU A 364 -3.18 6.11 -4.58
N ALA A 365 -3.40 6.77 -5.73
CA ALA A 365 -3.27 6.10 -7.03
C ALA A 365 -1.82 5.73 -7.35
N HIS A 366 -0.85 6.51 -6.85
CA HIS A 366 0.57 6.23 -7.03
C HIS A 366 1.02 5.03 -6.20
N ASP A 367 0.67 5.00 -4.92
CA ASP A 367 1.13 4.01 -3.96
C ASP A 367 0.41 2.66 -4.12
N ALA A 368 -0.86 2.65 -4.55
CA ALA A 368 -1.64 1.42 -4.71
C ALA A 368 -1.09 0.52 -5.84
N GLU A 369 -1.09 -0.78 -5.62
CA GLU A 369 -0.87 -1.79 -6.67
C GLU A 369 -2.08 -1.91 -7.61
N VAL A 370 -3.28 -1.78 -7.05
CA VAL A 370 -4.55 -1.86 -7.79
C VAL A 370 -5.41 -0.65 -7.48
N VAL A 371 -6.00 -0.05 -8.50
CA VAL A 371 -6.99 1.02 -8.36
C VAL A 371 -8.26 0.62 -9.11
N LEU A 372 -9.34 0.50 -8.35
CA LEU A 372 -10.69 0.22 -8.84
C LEU A 372 -11.51 1.50 -8.77
N MET A 373 -12.23 1.83 -9.83
CA MET A 373 -13.13 2.99 -9.89
C MET A 373 -14.54 2.52 -10.17
N MET A 374 -15.47 2.79 -9.27
CA MET A 374 -16.88 2.43 -9.43
C MET A 374 -17.71 3.66 -9.80
N ASP A 375 -18.53 3.56 -10.83
CA ASP A 375 -19.40 4.62 -11.29
C ASP A 375 -20.78 4.11 -11.72
N LEU A 376 -21.76 5.02 -11.78
CA LEU A 376 -23.07 4.76 -12.34
C LEU A 376 -22.98 4.64 -13.87
N THR A 377 -23.64 3.66 -14.46
CA THR A 377 -23.73 3.55 -15.93
C THR A 377 -24.60 4.63 -16.55
N LYS A 378 -25.55 5.18 -15.76
CA LYS A 378 -26.36 6.36 -16.08
C LYS A 378 -26.19 7.40 -14.97
N PRO A 379 -25.49 8.51 -15.22
CA PRO A 379 -25.29 9.55 -14.22
C PRO A 379 -26.62 10.09 -13.67
N GLY A 380 -26.76 10.08 -12.34
CA GLY A 380 -27.97 10.51 -11.64
C GLY A 380 -29.07 9.45 -11.49
N ASP A 381 -28.94 8.30 -12.13
CA ASP A 381 -29.83 7.15 -11.94
C ASP A 381 -29.21 6.13 -10.98
N TYR A 382 -29.53 6.26 -9.71
CA TYR A 382 -28.99 5.39 -8.64
C TYR A 382 -29.55 3.96 -8.68
N SER A 383 -30.53 3.68 -9.53
CA SER A 383 -31.02 2.33 -9.79
C SER A 383 -30.26 1.65 -10.94
N SER A 384 -29.48 2.42 -11.72
CA SER A 384 -28.71 1.90 -12.84
C SER A 384 -27.62 0.93 -12.38
N GLU A 385 -27.12 0.15 -13.31
CA GLU A 385 -25.95 -0.74 -13.09
C GLU A 385 -24.72 0.10 -12.78
N ARG A 386 -23.69 -0.56 -12.23
CA ARG A 386 -22.39 0.05 -11.93
C ARG A 386 -21.34 -0.44 -12.92
N GLU A 387 -20.48 0.47 -13.34
CA GLU A 387 -19.23 0.13 -14.01
C GLU A 387 -18.12 0.10 -12.97
N LEU A 388 -17.55 -1.06 -12.70
CA LEU A 388 -16.32 -1.21 -11.93
C LEU A 388 -15.15 -1.27 -12.90
N ARG A 389 -14.37 -0.22 -12.93
CA ARG A 389 -13.23 -0.06 -13.84
C ARG A 389 -11.93 -0.34 -13.12
N ILE A 390 -11.10 -1.19 -13.68
CA ILE A 390 -9.73 -1.44 -13.24
C ILE A 390 -8.85 -0.43 -13.96
N VAL A 391 -8.47 0.66 -13.28
CA VAL A 391 -7.69 1.76 -13.87
C VAL A 391 -6.19 1.67 -13.60
N LYS A 392 -5.79 0.85 -12.62
CA LYS A 392 -4.42 0.43 -12.34
C LYS A 392 -4.44 -1.00 -11.85
N ASN A 393 -3.53 -1.81 -12.36
CA ASN A 393 -3.33 -3.19 -11.92
C ASN A 393 -1.88 -3.56 -12.24
N LYS A 394 -1.04 -3.63 -11.20
CA LYS A 394 0.42 -3.81 -11.36
C LYS A 394 0.75 -5.16 -12.00
N ASP A 395 0.05 -6.21 -11.57
CA ASP A 395 0.33 -7.59 -11.95
C ASP A 395 -0.73 -8.17 -12.91
N GLY A 396 -1.55 -7.30 -13.54
CA GLY A 396 -2.61 -7.74 -14.44
C GLY A 396 -3.06 -6.68 -15.45
N GLY A 397 -4.07 -7.04 -16.24
CA GLY A 397 -4.66 -6.16 -17.24
C GLY A 397 -5.62 -5.12 -16.68
N LEU A 398 -5.81 -4.04 -17.44
CA LEU A 398 -6.90 -3.09 -17.22
C LEU A 398 -8.20 -3.66 -17.79
N GLY A 399 -9.34 -3.26 -17.19
CA GLY A 399 -10.61 -3.79 -17.66
C GLY A 399 -11.83 -3.11 -17.02
N LYS A 400 -12.97 -3.70 -17.30
CA LYS A 400 -14.25 -3.26 -16.79
C LYS A 400 -15.10 -4.46 -16.41
N ILE A 401 -15.81 -4.34 -15.30
CA ILE A 401 -16.79 -5.31 -14.83
C ILE A 401 -18.11 -4.55 -14.66
N TRP A 402 -19.17 -5.14 -15.14
CA TRP A 402 -20.51 -4.60 -14.99
C TRP A 402 -21.20 -5.27 -13.82
N LEU A 403 -21.83 -4.45 -12.96
CA LEU A 403 -22.49 -4.93 -11.76
C LEU A 403 -23.94 -4.42 -11.77
N SER A 404 -24.90 -5.31 -11.69
CA SER A 404 -26.27 -4.96 -11.30
C SER A 404 -26.29 -4.63 -9.82
N PHE A 405 -27.12 -3.69 -9.40
CA PHE A 405 -27.31 -3.33 -8.00
C PHE A 405 -28.75 -3.51 -7.60
N ASP A 406 -28.97 -4.28 -6.56
CA ASP A 406 -30.25 -4.43 -5.88
C ASP A 406 -30.27 -3.53 -4.63
N PRO A 407 -30.93 -2.38 -4.67
CA PRO A 407 -30.96 -1.44 -3.55
C PRO A 407 -31.76 -1.93 -2.35
N GLN A 408 -32.71 -2.85 -2.54
CA GLN A 408 -33.51 -3.41 -1.44
C GLN A 408 -32.67 -4.31 -0.55
N HIS A 409 -31.74 -5.08 -1.15
CA HIS A 409 -30.86 -6.00 -0.44
C HIS A 409 -29.42 -5.54 -0.43
N MET A 410 -29.09 -4.33 -0.88
CA MET A 410 -27.73 -3.79 -0.94
C MET A 410 -26.72 -4.74 -1.63
N ARG A 411 -27.16 -5.45 -2.67
CA ARG A 411 -26.43 -6.54 -3.30
C ARG A 411 -25.96 -6.17 -4.70
N PHE A 412 -24.68 -6.43 -4.94
CA PHE A 412 -24.06 -6.31 -6.25
C PHE A 412 -23.85 -7.69 -6.87
N LYS A 413 -24.20 -7.86 -8.12
CA LYS A 413 -23.99 -9.09 -8.88
C LYS A 413 -23.37 -8.77 -10.24
N PRO A 414 -22.44 -9.57 -10.74
CA PRO A 414 -21.97 -9.44 -12.11
C PRO A 414 -23.13 -9.49 -13.11
N CYS A 415 -23.05 -8.66 -14.12
CA CYS A 415 -24.01 -8.66 -15.23
C CYS A 415 -23.30 -8.39 -16.55
N GLU A 416 -24.02 -8.62 -17.65
CA GLU A 416 -23.53 -8.21 -18.96
C GLU A 416 -23.49 -6.70 -19.09
N LYS A 417 -22.71 -6.22 -20.07
CA LYS A 417 -22.70 -4.81 -20.43
C LYS A 417 -24.10 -4.31 -20.72
N PRO A 418 -24.57 -3.23 -20.08
CA PRO A 418 -25.92 -2.71 -20.25
C PRO A 418 -26.26 -2.34 -21.70
N ASP A 419 -27.47 -2.62 -22.16
CA ASP A 419 -27.89 -2.39 -23.54
C ASP A 419 -27.82 -0.94 -23.99
N HIS A 420 -28.06 0.01 -23.09
CA HIS A 420 -27.93 1.43 -23.40
C HIS A 420 -26.48 1.82 -23.74
N LEU A 421 -25.49 1.17 -23.14
CA LEU A 421 -24.07 1.36 -23.46
C LEU A 421 -23.69 0.66 -24.76
N LYS A 422 -24.19 -0.57 -25.00
CA LYS A 422 -24.01 -1.26 -26.28
C LYS A 422 -24.54 -0.40 -27.45
N ARG A 423 -25.75 0.18 -27.27
CA ARG A 423 -26.36 1.08 -28.27
C ARG A 423 -25.59 2.40 -28.44
N ALA A 424 -25.06 2.96 -27.37
CA ALA A 424 -24.28 4.19 -27.44
C ALA A 424 -22.97 3.98 -28.22
N GLU A 425 -22.24 2.90 -27.94
CA GLU A 425 -21.04 2.53 -28.69
C GLU A 425 -21.31 2.30 -30.16
N PHE A 426 -22.36 1.54 -30.47
CA PHE A 426 -22.76 1.32 -31.86
C PHE A 426 -23.05 2.63 -32.61
N ARG A 427 -23.72 3.59 -31.96
CA ARG A 427 -23.96 4.91 -32.54
C ARG A 427 -22.66 5.71 -32.75
N GLU A 428 -21.75 5.65 -31.80
CA GLU A 428 -20.43 6.32 -31.90
C GLU A 428 -19.62 5.73 -33.07
N GLU A 429 -19.61 4.41 -33.20
CA GLU A 429 -18.92 3.70 -34.27
C GLU A 429 -19.52 4.05 -35.65
N MET A 430 -20.85 4.03 -35.77
CA MET A 430 -21.54 4.45 -36.98
C MET A 430 -21.28 5.90 -37.36
N ASN A 431 -21.22 6.79 -36.35
CA ASN A 431 -20.88 8.21 -36.58
C ASN A 431 -19.44 8.40 -37.02
N ARG A 432 -18.51 7.60 -36.49
CA ARG A 432 -17.11 7.60 -36.91
C ARG A 432 -16.98 7.14 -38.35
N LEU A 433 -17.56 6.00 -38.70
CA LEU A 433 -17.57 5.47 -40.06
C LEU A 433 -18.20 6.46 -41.06
N ALA A 434 -19.25 7.15 -40.66
CA ALA A 434 -19.87 8.19 -41.51
C ALA A 434 -18.96 9.41 -41.72
N LYS A 435 -18.19 9.81 -40.70
CA LYS A 435 -17.19 10.89 -40.83
C LYS A 435 -16.02 10.47 -41.71
N ASP A 436 -15.52 9.26 -41.53
CA ASP A 436 -14.40 8.73 -42.33
C ASP A 436 -14.81 8.64 -43.82
N ARG A 437 -16.02 8.12 -44.13
CA ARG A 437 -16.55 8.12 -45.51
C ARG A 437 -16.72 9.52 -46.10
N LYS A 438 -17.13 10.51 -45.27
CA LYS A 438 -17.21 11.91 -45.74
C LYS A 438 -15.83 12.50 -46.02
N ALA A 439 -14.84 12.18 -45.18
CA ALA A 439 -13.45 12.62 -45.36
C ALA A 439 -12.84 12.01 -46.64
N GLU A 440 -13.04 10.71 -46.86
CA GLU A 440 -12.59 10.02 -48.09
C GLU A 440 -13.23 10.63 -49.33
N LYS A 441 -14.55 10.85 -49.33
CA LYS A 441 -15.24 11.52 -50.46
C LYS A 441 -14.71 12.92 -50.71
N ALA A 442 -14.44 13.70 -49.65
CA ALA A 442 -13.88 15.05 -49.79
C ALA A 442 -12.46 15.04 -50.32
N GLN A 443 -11.64 14.06 -50.00
CA GLN A 443 -10.31 13.85 -50.57
C GLN A 443 -10.37 13.45 -52.03
N GLN A 444 -11.24 12.50 -52.40
CA GLN A 444 -11.46 12.10 -53.79
C GLN A 444 -11.94 13.24 -54.65
N THR A 445 -12.89 14.10 -54.11
CA THR A 445 -13.33 15.32 -54.83
C THR A 445 -12.21 16.32 -55.03
N LYS A 446 -11.37 16.51 -54.01
CA LYS A 446 -10.20 17.42 -54.14
C LYS A 446 -9.18 16.93 -55.17
N GLN A 447 -8.92 15.62 -55.23
CA GLN A 447 -8.04 15.06 -56.25
C GLN A 447 -8.63 15.14 -57.66
N GLN A 448 -9.95 15.05 -57.79
CA GLN A 448 -10.63 15.16 -59.10
C GLN A 448 -10.70 16.57 -59.64
N TYR A 449 -10.58 17.61 -58.76
CA TYR A 449 -10.57 19.02 -59.11
C TYR A 449 -9.18 19.70 -58.96
N HIS A 450 -8.11 18.89 -58.87
CA HIS A 450 -6.77 19.46 -58.87
C HIS A 450 -6.46 19.96 -60.31
N GLN A 451 -6.66 21.25 -60.57
CA GLN A 451 -6.10 21.91 -61.75
C GLN A 451 -4.57 21.95 -61.51
N PRO A 452 -3.78 21.44 -62.47
CA PRO A 452 -2.33 21.57 -62.34
C PRO A 452 -1.97 23.06 -62.24
N SER A 453 -1.09 23.39 -61.30
CA SER A 453 -0.53 24.74 -61.17
C SER A 453 0.25 25.08 -62.42
N PHE A 454 0.30 26.37 -62.79
CA PHE A 454 1.01 26.90 -64.01
C PHE A 454 2.51 26.54 -64.01
N GLU A 455 3.07 26.06 -62.94
CA GLU A 455 4.46 25.57 -62.79
C GLU A 455 4.67 24.14 -63.28
N GLU A 456 3.60 23.33 -63.47
CA GLU A 456 3.71 21.94 -63.99
C GLU A 456 3.54 21.81 -65.51
N LEU A 457 3.21 22.94 -66.19
CA LEU A 457 3.22 23.03 -67.66
C LEU A 457 4.61 23.50 -68.08
N GLY A 458 5.51 22.54 -68.27
CA GLY A 458 6.87 22.82 -68.77
C GLY A 458 6.84 23.66 -70.03
N ASP A 459 7.70 24.68 -70.05
CA ASP A 459 8.11 25.40 -71.29
C ASP A 459 8.78 24.40 -72.25
N ASP A 460 8.01 23.81 -73.12
CA ASP A 460 8.59 23.23 -74.37
C ASP A 460 7.44 22.76 -75.29
N GLU A 461 6.93 23.68 -76.11
CA GLU A 461 6.51 23.34 -77.49
C GLU A 461 6.57 24.62 -78.34
N GLU A 462 7.59 24.67 -79.16
CA GLU A 462 7.72 25.61 -80.30
C GLU A 462 6.53 25.43 -81.26
N ILE A 463 5.83 26.49 -81.56
CA ILE A 463 4.83 26.58 -82.60
C ILE A 463 5.52 26.65 -83.95
N PRO A 464 5.33 25.69 -84.88
CA PRO A 464 5.78 25.91 -86.24
C PRO A 464 4.82 26.79 -87.04
N PHE A 465 5.37 27.75 -87.77
CA PHE A 465 4.66 28.61 -88.69
C PHE A 465 4.02 27.86 -89.85
#